data_e20f2f1d4493684a2269221bde06c117
#
_entry.id   e20f2f1d4493684a2269221bde06c117
#
_cell.length_a   1.000
_cell.length_b   1.000
_cell.length_c   1.000
_cell.angle_alpha   90.00
_cell.angle_beta   90.00
_cell.angle_gamma   90.00
#
_symmetry.space_group_name_H-M   'P 1'
#
loop_
_entity.id
_entity.type
_entity.pdbx_description
1 polymer ?
#
loop_
_entity_poly.entity_id
_entity_poly.type
_entity_poly.pdbx_seq_one_letter_code
_entity_poly.pdbx_strand_id
1 'polypeptide(L)'
;MIDVSSHKNVENVIRYFLMYLPPRGAESILDVGGGSTAPYKGVLQTRTKKYKNLDIRPGDRVDFCQDVVDGTDFKDKQWDWVWCSETLEHVPQKYMKTFVDEVCRISKNIVWTFPLPHAPAFIDDPGHSEVIVDMQSYEKDFNVIDKTTKTGKGIWIFTRKDREVSVDQRGIHQEGYSPDNLPFVVINYKCYSRNNTKKAWLFS
;
A
#
# COMPACT_ATOMS: atom_id res chain seq x y z
N MET A 1 -11.95 -16.88 1.26
CA MET A 1 -10.73 -17.43 0.59
C MET A 1 -10.83 -17.00 -0.85
N ILE A 2 -10.18 -15.89 -1.21
CA ILE A 2 -10.17 -15.43 -2.60
C ILE A 2 -9.39 -16.47 -3.38
N ASP A 3 -10.08 -17.21 -4.24
CA ASP A 3 -9.43 -18.07 -5.22
C ASP A 3 -8.75 -17.16 -6.25
N VAL A 4 -7.47 -16.94 -6.06
CA VAL A 4 -6.61 -16.12 -6.94
C VAL A 4 -6.41 -16.82 -8.31
N SER A 5 -7.10 -17.92 -8.56
CA SER A 5 -6.94 -18.76 -9.75
C SER A 5 -7.61 -18.24 -11.03
N SER A 6 -8.36 -17.16 -11.01
CA SER A 6 -8.80 -16.51 -12.24
C SER A 6 -7.67 -15.67 -12.84
N HIS A 7 -6.75 -16.33 -13.53
CA HIS A 7 -5.47 -15.82 -14.01
C HIS A 7 -5.49 -14.47 -14.75
N LYS A 8 -6.54 -14.11 -15.45
CA LYS A 8 -6.61 -12.83 -16.19
C LYS A 8 -6.79 -11.61 -15.29
N ASN A 9 -7.50 -11.74 -14.16
CA ASN A 9 -7.68 -10.64 -13.22
C ASN A 9 -6.42 -10.40 -12.37
N VAL A 10 -5.70 -11.47 -12.04
CA VAL A 10 -4.46 -11.41 -11.27
C VAL A 10 -3.36 -10.66 -12.02
N GLU A 11 -3.20 -10.87 -13.33
CA GLU A 11 -2.20 -10.12 -14.11
C GLU A 11 -2.48 -8.62 -14.14
N ASN A 12 -3.72 -8.22 -14.29
CA ASN A 12 -4.10 -6.81 -14.28
C ASN A 12 -3.94 -6.20 -12.88
N VAL A 13 -4.31 -6.93 -11.84
CA VAL A 13 -4.13 -6.52 -10.44
C VAL A 13 -2.63 -6.40 -10.14
N ILE A 14 -1.82 -7.39 -10.49
CA ILE A 14 -0.37 -7.35 -10.29
C ILE A 14 0.27 -6.20 -11.08
N ARG A 15 -0.11 -5.96 -12.32
CA ARG A 15 0.40 -4.82 -13.11
C ARG A 15 0.07 -3.50 -12.45
N TYR A 16 -1.12 -3.36 -11.91
CA TYR A 16 -1.54 -2.16 -11.20
C TYR A 16 -0.73 -1.95 -9.91
N PHE A 17 -0.54 -3.01 -9.13
CA PHE A 17 0.23 -2.96 -7.88
C PHE A 17 1.72 -2.72 -8.11
N LEU A 18 2.29 -3.21 -9.20
CA LEU A 18 3.69 -2.96 -9.56
C LEU A 18 4.00 -1.46 -9.70
N MET A 19 3.00 -0.63 -10.04
CA MET A 19 3.16 0.82 -10.15
C MET A 19 3.29 1.52 -8.80
N TYR A 20 2.78 0.92 -7.71
CA TYR A 20 2.70 1.54 -6.39
C TYR A 20 3.51 0.80 -5.31
N LEU A 21 4.35 -0.12 -5.73
CA LEU A 21 5.23 -0.85 -4.80
C LEU A 21 6.15 0.11 -4.04
N PRO A 22 6.48 -0.22 -2.78
CA PRO A 22 7.56 0.45 -2.07
C PRO A 22 8.84 0.56 -2.93
N PRO A 23 9.62 1.63 -2.78
CA PRO A 23 10.84 1.82 -3.58
C PRO A 23 11.85 0.69 -3.33
N ARG A 24 12.72 0.43 -4.30
CA ARG A 24 13.85 -0.48 -4.09
C ARG A 24 14.81 0.12 -3.06
N GLY A 25 15.32 -0.73 -2.19
CA GLY A 25 16.22 -0.30 -1.12
C GLY A 25 15.51 0.19 0.14
N ALA A 26 14.19 0.00 0.26
CA ALA A 26 13.49 0.18 1.52
C ALA A 26 14.17 -0.63 2.62
N GLU A 27 14.36 -0.05 3.80
CA GLU A 27 15.02 -0.72 4.92
C GLU A 27 14.20 -1.91 5.41
N SER A 28 12.89 -1.75 5.48
CA SER A 28 11.96 -2.80 5.89
C SER A 28 10.59 -2.61 5.26
N ILE A 29 9.92 -3.73 4.97
CA ILE A 29 8.52 -3.76 4.53
C ILE A 29 7.75 -4.74 5.41
N LEU A 30 6.64 -4.26 5.99
CA LEU A 30 5.63 -5.09 6.63
C LEU A 30 4.44 -5.24 5.68
N ASP A 31 4.07 -6.47 5.38
CA ASP A 31 2.87 -6.83 4.63
C ASP A 31 1.75 -7.08 5.64
N VAL A 32 0.80 -6.15 5.75
CA VAL A 32 -0.31 -6.23 6.71
C VAL A 32 -1.53 -6.85 6.03
N GLY A 33 -2.00 -7.96 6.60
CA GLY A 33 -3.07 -8.75 6.00
C GLY A 33 -2.61 -9.62 4.83
N GLY A 34 -1.31 -9.96 4.77
CA GLY A 34 -0.75 -10.78 3.68
C GLY A 34 -1.25 -12.21 3.65
N GLY A 35 -1.95 -12.67 4.69
CA GLY A 35 -2.51 -14.01 4.78
C GLY A 35 -1.47 -15.12 4.82
N SER A 36 -1.94 -16.37 4.89
CA SER A 36 -1.07 -17.56 4.90
C SER A 36 -0.33 -17.80 3.59
N THR A 37 -0.82 -17.26 2.48
CA THR A 37 -0.22 -17.43 1.16
C THR A 37 0.82 -16.36 0.83
N ALA A 38 0.73 -15.18 1.46
CA ALA A 38 1.59 -14.02 1.24
C ALA A 38 1.82 -13.77 -0.26
N PRO A 39 0.79 -13.45 -1.04
CA PRO A 39 0.86 -13.43 -2.51
C PRO A 39 1.86 -12.40 -3.04
N TYR A 40 2.10 -11.33 -2.30
CA TYR A 40 3.03 -10.27 -2.69
C TYR A 40 4.46 -10.47 -2.19
N LYS A 41 4.73 -11.49 -1.36
CA LYS A 41 6.05 -11.76 -0.76
C LYS A 41 7.16 -11.73 -1.79
N GLY A 42 7.00 -12.45 -2.90
CA GLY A 42 8.03 -12.57 -3.92
C GLY A 42 8.47 -11.21 -4.48
N VAL A 43 7.52 -10.33 -4.78
CA VAL A 43 7.82 -9.00 -5.33
C VAL A 43 8.29 -8.03 -4.25
N LEU A 44 7.70 -8.06 -3.06
CA LEU A 44 8.09 -7.16 -1.97
C LEU A 44 9.52 -7.46 -1.46
N GLN A 45 9.92 -8.72 -1.41
CA GLN A 45 11.29 -9.11 -1.05
C GLN A 45 12.35 -8.60 -2.02
N THR A 46 12.01 -8.29 -3.27
CA THR A 46 12.96 -7.64 -4.20
C THR A 46 13.18 -6.16 -3.88
N ARG A 47 12.37 -5.58 -3.00
CA ARG A 47 12.39 -4.15 -2.65
C ARG A 47 13.10 -3.85 -1.34
N THR A 48 13.22 -4.84 -0.45
CA THR A 48 13.79 -4.66 0.88
C THR A 48 14.65 -5.83 1.31
N LYS A 49 15.59 -5.57 2.22
CA LYS A 49 16.34 -6.62 2.92
C LYS A 49 15.53 -7.29 4.04
N LYS A 50 14.50 -6.62 4.54
CA LYS A 50 13.68 -7.06 5.67
C LYS A 50 12.21 -7.02 5.30
N TYR A 51 11.69 -8.12 4.76
CA TYR A 51 10.26 -8.37 4.57
C TYR A 51 9.70 -9.18 5.72
N LYS A 52 8.53 -8.80 6.21
CA LYS A 52 7.75 -9.54 7.22
C LYS A 52 6.27 -9.48 6.86
N ASN A 53 5.54 -10.52 7.26
CA ASN A 53 4.09 -10.64 7.05
C ASN A 53 3.38 -10.68 8.40
N LEU A 54 2.37 -9.83 8.55
CA LEU A 54 1.46 -9.78 9.70
C LEU A 54 0.06 -10.12 9.24
N ASP A 55 -0.58 -11.06 9.93
CA ASP A 55 -1.99 -11.39 9.72
C ASP A 55 -2.64 -11.74 11.06
N ILE A 56 -3.96 -11.57 11.15
CA ILE A 56 -4.75 -11.97 12.32
C ILE A 56 -4.84 -13.51 12.43
N ARG A 57 -4.71 -14.22 11.32
CA ARG A 57 -4.78 -15.68 11.28
C ARG A 57 -3.37 -16.26 11.18
N PRO A 58 -3.08 -17.35 11.93
CA PRO A 58 -1.81 -18.04 11.82
C PRO A 58 -1.65 -18.70 10.43
N GLY A 59 -0.41 -18.85 9.98
CA GLY A 59 -0.09 -19.54 8.74
C GLY A 59 1.42 -19.66 8.51
N ASP A 60 1.82 -20.55 7.61
CA ASP A 60 3.24 -20.88 7.36
C ASP A 60 4.08 -19.68 6.88
N ARG A 61 3.43 -18.67 6.31
CA ARG A 61 4.10 -17.46 5.82
C ARG A 61 3.78 -16.22 6.64
N VAL A 62 3.13 -16.39 7.79
CA VAL A 62 2.82 -15.32 8.74
C VAL A 62 3.95 -15.24 9.74
N ASP A 63 4.66 -14.13 9.76
CA ASP A 63 5.75 -13.88 10.72
C ASP A 63 5.21 -13.40 12.07
N PHE A 64 4.10 -12.64 12.03
CA PHE A 64 3.44 -12.09 13.21
C PHE A 64 1.94 -12.37 13.13
N CYS A 65 1.42 -13.11 14.12
CA CYS A 65 -0.02 -13.38 14.23
C CYS A 65 -0.60 -12.45 15.28
N GLN A 66 -1.13 -11.28 14.87
CA GLN A 66 -1.68 -10.25 15.76
C GLN A 66 -2.88 -9.58 15.11
N ASP A 67 -3.85 -9.17 15.93
CA ASP A 67 -4.93 -8.30 15.47
C ASP A 67 -4.48 -6.84 15.54
N VAL A 68 -4.45 -6.18 14.40
CA VAL A 68 -4.08 -4.76 14.31
C VAL A 68 -5.05 -3.87 15.08
N VAL A 69 -6.31 -4.28 15.19
CA VAL A 69 -7.35 -3.52 15.92
C VAL A 69 -7.07 -3.50 17.42
N ASP A 70 -6.52 -4.58 17.95
CA ASP A 70 -6.15 -4.66 19.38
C ASP A 70 -4.82 -3.97 19.70
N GLY A 71 -4.14 -3.47 18.67
CA GLY A 71 -2.79 -2.92 18.75
C GLY A 71 -1.71 -3.97 18.52
N THR A 72 -0.57 -3.54 18.02
CA THR A 72 0.58 -4.40 17.76
C THR A 72 1.72 -4.12 18.73
N ASP A 73 2.61 -5.12 18.93
CA ASP A 73 3.81 -4.97 19.76
C ASP A 73 4.93 -4.15 19.10
N PHE A 74 4.66 -3.58 17.92
CA PHE A 74 5.66 -2.78 17.20
C PHE A 74 5.80 -1.37 17.82
N LYS A 75 7.02 -0.85 17.74
CA LYS A 75 7.31 0.54 18.13
C LYS A 75 6.76 1.51 17.07
N ASP A 76 6.57 2.75 17.48
CA ASP A 76 6.23 3.84 16.55
C ASP A 76 7.25 3.93 15.43
N LYS A 77 6.77 4.06 14.20
CA LYS A 77 7.59 4.21 12.98
C LYS A 77 8.63 3.08 12.80
N GLN A 78 8.35 1.88 13.33
CA GLN A 78 9.29 0.76 13.26
C GLN A 78 9.54 0.29 11.82
N TRP A 79 8.52 0.38 10.98
CA TRP A 79 8.56 -0.09 9.59
C TRP A 79 8.78 1.07 8.63
N ASP A 80 9.73 0.90 7.72
CA ASP A 80 10.01 1.91 6.70
C ASP A 80 8.84 2.04 5.73
N TRP A 81 8.28 0.90 5.31
CA TRP A 81 7.06 0.81 4.53
C TRP A 81 6.11 -0.23 5.11
N VAL A 82 4.83 0.08 5.04
CA VAL A 82 3.75 -0.89 5.18
C VAL A 82 3.07 -1.06 3.84
N TRP A 83 2.90 -2.30 3.44
CA TRP A 83 2.05 -2.72 2.34
C TRP A 83 0.78 -3.30 2.93
N CYS A 84 -0.36 -2.70 2.66
CA CYS A 84 -1.67 -3.18 3.13
C CYS A 84 -2.60 -3.27 1.92
N SER A 85 -2.71 -4.47 1.37
CA SER A 85 -3.38 -4.71 0.11
C SER A 85 -4.53 -5.69 0.29
N GLU A 86 -5.73 -5.29 -0.17
CA GLU A 86 -6.94 -6.13 -0.11
C GLU A 86 -7.21 -6.61 1.34
N THR A 87 -7.14 -5.68 2.28
CA THR A 87 -7.28 -5.95 3.71
C THR A 87 -8.30 -5.03 4.37
N LEU A 88 -8.27 -3.73 4.01
CA LEU A 88 -9.16 -2.74 4.64
C LEU A 88 -10.63 -3.09 4.49
N GLU A 89 -11.05 -3.62 3.37
CA GLU A 89 -12.42 -4.03 3.08
C GLU A 89 -12.93 -5.16 3.98
N HIS A 90 -12.03 -5.89 4.62
CA HIS A 90 -12.36 -6.93 5.60
C HIS A 90 -12.43 -6.41 7.04
N VAL A 91 -12.04 -5.15 7.27
CA VAL A 91 -12.11 -4.52 8.58
C VAL A 91 -13.52 -3.95 8.79
N PRO A 92 -14.27 -4.38 9.82
CA PRO A 92 -15.57 -3.78 10.10
C PRO A 92 -15.47 -2.27 10.32
N GLN A 93 -16.41 -1.50 9.75
CA GLN A 93 -16.36 -0.03 9.76
C GLN A 93 -16.16 0.58 11.15
N LYS A 94 -16.74 -0.01 12.18
CA LYS A 94 -16.55 0.45 13.57
C LYS A 94 -15.10 0.39 14.08
N TYR A 95 -14.27 -0.43 13.45
CA TYR A 95 -12.85 -0.61 13.79
C TYR A 95 -11.91 0.02 12.75
N MET A 96 -12.43 0.52 11.64
CA MET A 96 -11.63 1.03 10.53
C MET A 96 -10.64 2.11 10.99
N LYS A 97 -11.12 3.08 11.78
CA LYS A 97 -10.25 4.14 12.29
C LYS A 97 -9.13 3.58 13.17
N THR A 98 -9.44 2.67 14.09
CA THR A 98 -8.43 2.06 14.99
C THR A 98 -7.39 1.30 14.21
N PHE A 99 -7.80 0.53 13.21
CA PHE A 99 -6.89 -0.19 12.32
C PHE A 99 -5.95 0.75 11.57
N VAL A 100 -6.49 1.80 10.94
CA VAL A 100 -5.69 2.78 10.18
C VAL A 100 -4.75 3.55 11.09
N ASP A 101 -5.20 3.97 12.29
CA ASP A 101 -4.38 4.66 13.28
C ASP A 101 -3.17 3.81 13.70
N GLU A 102 -3.40 2.52 13.96
CA GLU A 102 -2.33 1.61 14.37
C GLU A 102 -1.32 1.40 13.23
N VAL A 103 -1.77 1.16 12.01
CA VAL A 103 -0.87 1.03 10.86
C VAL A 103 -0.10 2.33 10.63
N CYS A 104 -0.74 3.48 10.79
CA CYS A 104 -0.07 4.78 10.73
C CYS A 104 0.96 4.95 11.86
N ARG A 105 0.69 4.46 13.06
CA ARG A 105 1.61 4.54 14.20
C ARG A 105 2.91 3.79 13.91
N ILE A 106 2.80 2.56 13.44
CA ILE A 106 3.95 1.65 13.26
C ILE A 106 4.78 1.92 12.01
N SER A 107 4.29 2.75 11.09
CA SER A 107 4.89 2.96 9.76
C SER A 107 5.45 4.35 9.57
N LYS A 108 6.42 4.45 8.65
CA LYS A 108 6.88 5.72 8.08
C LYS A 108 6.14 6.03 6.77
N ASN A 109 5.90 5.03 5.95
CA ASN A 109 5.20 5.16 4.69
C ASN A 109 4.26 3.97 4.49
N ILE A 110 3.14 4.18 3.79
CA ILE A 110 2.13 3.15 3.60
C ILE A 110 1.62 3.18 2.17
N VAL A 111 1.39 2.00 1.62
CA VAL A 111 0.58 1.81 0.42
C VAL A 111 -0.65 1.00 0.81
N TRP A 112 -1.81 1.59 0.58
CA TRP A 112 -3.11 0.96 0.77
C TRP A 112 -3.72 0.60 -0.57
N THR A 113 -4.27 -0.61 -0.70
CA THR A 113 -5.12 -0.95 -1.84
C THR A 113 -6.34 -1.74 -1.39
N PHE A 114 -7.48 -1.47 -2.00
CA PHE A 114 -8.76 -2.11 -1.68
C PHE A 114 -9.73 -2.00 -2.86
N PRO A 115 -10.72 -2.91 -3.00
CA PRO A 115 -11.76 -2.77 -3.99
C PRO A 115 -12.74 -1.67 -3.60
N LEU A 116 -13.25 -0.93 -4.60
CA LEU A 116 -14.36 0.01 -4.38
C LEU A 116 -15.71 -0.72 -4.42
N PRO A 117 -16.77 -0.18 -3.80
CA PRO A 117 -18.07 -0.85 -3.70
C PRO A 117 -18.71 -1.29 -5.02
N HIS A 118 -18.37 -0.61 -6.12
CA HIS A 118 -18.87 -0.96 -7.46
C HIS A 118 -17.98 -1.96 -8.22
N ALA A 119 -16.86 -2.36 -7.64
CA ALA A 119 -15.96 -3.33 -8.27
C ALA A 119 -16.53 -4.76 -8.14
N PRO A 120 -16.42 -5.61 -9.17
CA PRO A 120 -16.83 -7.01 -9.06
C PRO A 120 -16.21 -7.72 -7.86
N ALA A 121 -14.91 -7.49 -7.61
CA ALA A 121 -14.20 -8.08 -6.47
C ALA A 121 -14.79 -7.69 -5.11
N PHE A 122 -15.46 -6.52 -5.00
CA PHE A 122 -16.17 -6.12 -3.79
C PHE A 122 -17.55 -6.77 -3.70
N ILE A 123 -18.27 -6.82 -4.81
CA ILE A 123 -19.65 -7.32 -4.88
C ILE A 123 -19.71 -8.83 -4.65
N ASP A 124 -18.70 -9.55 -5.15
CA ASP A 124 -18.63 -11.00 -5.10
C ASP A 124 -18.28 -11.56 -3.71
N ASP A 125 -17.83 -10.70 -2.78
CA ASP A 125 -17.51 -11.10 -1.40
C ASP A 125 -18.40 -10.39 -0.38
N PRO A 126 -19.37 -11.10 0.22
CA PRO A 126 -20.30 -10.52 1.22
C PRO A 126 -19.60 -10.12 2.53
N GLY A 127 -18.33 -10.51 2.72
CA GLY A 127 -17.53 -10.11 3.86
C GLY A 127 -16.87 -8.74 3.72
N HIS A 128 -17.00 -8.11 2.54
CA HIS A 128 -16.42 -6.79 2.31
C HIS A 128 -17.28 -5.68 2.93
N SER A 129 -16.61 -4.73 3.54
CA SER A 129 -17.18 -3.47 4.02
C SER A 129 -16.66 -2.31 3.17
N GLU A 130 -17.51 -1.31 2.94
CA GLU A 130 -17.04 -0.08 2.29
C GLU A 130 -15.95 0.58 3.12
N VAL A 131 -14.83 0.94 2.48
CA VAL A 131 -13.71 1.60 3.13
C VAL A 131 -13.99 3.10 3.25
N ILE A 132 -14.40 3.53 4.44
CA ILE A 132 -14.68 4.95 4.74
C ILE A 132 -13.68 5.43 5.78
N VAL A 133 -12.75 6.28 5.36
CA VAL A 133 -11.70 6.86 6.20
C VAL A 133 -11.65 8.37 5.97
N ASP A 134 -11.63 9.13 7.05
CA ASP A 134 -11.37 10.57 6.98
C ASP A 134 -9.88 10.82 6.71
N MET A 135 -9.55 10.93 5.43
CA MET A 135 -8.18 11.13 4.96
C MET A 135 -7.56 12.43 5.47
N GLN A 136 -8.38 13.48 5.68
CA GLN A 136 -7.91 14.79 6.11
C GLN A 136 -7.31 14.73 7.52
N SER A 137 -7.82 13.83 8.36
CA SER A 137 -7.30 13.64 9.73
C SER A 137 -5.84 13.21 9.75
N TYR A 138 -5.34 12.58 8.70
CA TYR A 138 -3.95 12.09 8.57
C TYR A 138 -3.02 13.08 7.87
N GLU A 139 -3.56 14.10 7.19
CA GLU A 139 -2.75 15.10 6.47
C GLU A 139 -1.84 15.93 7.37
N LYS A 140 -2.07 15.95 8.69
CA LYS A 140 -1.16 16.61 9.64
C LYS A 140 0.21 15.92 9.71
N ASP A 141 0.24 14.58 9.61
CA ASP A 141 1.43 13.75 9.80
C ASP A 141 1.97 13.17 8.49
N PHE A 142 1.11 13.05 7.47
CA PHE A 142 1.43 12.44 6.19
C PHE A 142 1.13 13.36 5.01
N ASN A 143 1.92 13.21 3.95
CA ASN A 143 1.48 13.58 2.62
C ASN A 143 0.60 12.43 2.13
N VAL A 144 -0.66 12.72 1.90
CA VAL A 144 -1.66 11.76 1.46
C VAL A 144 -1.89 11.93 -0.04
N ILE A 145 -1.77 10.83 -0.78
CA ILE A 145 -1.98 10.81 -2.22
C ILE A 145 -3.03 9.77 -2.53
N ASP A 146 -4.11 10.23 -3.13
CA ASP A 146 -5.17 9.39 -3.65
C ASP A 146 -4.93 9.11 -5.14
N LYS A 147 -4.81 7.83 -5.47
CA LYS A 147 -4.68 7.29 -6.83
C LYS A 147 -5.84 6.35 -7.15
N THR A 148 -6.95 6.51 -6.46
CA THR A 148 -8.16 5.73 -6.70
C THR A 148 -8.56 5.76 -8.17
N THR A 149 -8.84 4.58 -8.70
CA THR A 149 -9.09 4.39 -10.12
C THR A 149 -10.57 4.41 -10.46
N LYS A 150 -10.89 4.82 -11.68
CA LYS A 150 -12.27 4.71 -12.20
C LYS A 150 -12.70 3.24 -12.39
N THR A 151 -11.75 2.31 -12.40
CA THR A 151 -11.98 0.88 -12.65
C THR A 151 -12.26 0.06 -11.39
N GLY A 152 -12.44 0.72 -10.24
CA GLY A 152 -12.91 0.06 -9.02
C GLY A 152 -11.84 -0.32 -8.01
N LYS A 153 -10.64 0.30 -8.08
CA LYS A 153 -9.59 0.12 -7.06
C LYS A 153 -9.32 1.43 -6.33
N GLY A 154 -9.43 1.40 -5.00
CA GLY A 154 -8.90 2.42 -4.12
C GLY A 154 -7.40 2.21 -3.93
N ILE A 155 -6.63 3.27 -4.07
CA ILE A 155 -5.19 3.27 -3.85
C ILE A 155 -4.81 4.55 -3.13
N TRP A 156 -4.31 4.42 -1.91
CA TRP A 156 -3.81 5.53 -1.13
C TRP A 156 -2.34 5.33 -0.80
N ILE A 157 -1.58 6.39 -0.84
CA ILE A 157 -0.17 6.38 -0.47
C ILE A 157 0.04 7.46 0.58
N PHE A 158 0.54 7.05 1.73
CA PHE A 158 0.87 7.93 2.85
C PHE A 158 2.39 7.98 3.00
N THR A 159 2.97 9.17 3.03
CA THR A 159 4.39 9.36 3.31
C THR A 159 4.55 10.39 4.42
N ARG A 160 5.33 10.06 5.46
CA ARG A 160 5.54 10.94 6.61
C ARG A 160 6.16 12.28 6.19
N LYS A 161 5.66 13.38 6.76
CA LYS A 161 6.12 14.75 6.47
C LYS A 161 7.45 15.09 7.15
N ASP A 162 7.77 14.44 8.25
CA ASP A 162 9.02 14.64 9.02
C ASP A 162 10.25 13.99 8.36
N ARG A 163 10.08 13.39 7.20
CA ARG A 163 11.13 12.88 6.34
C ARG A 163 11.23 13.75 5.09
N GLU A 164 12.34 14.47 4.93
CA GLU A 164 12.84 14.73 3.59
C GLU A 164 13.15 13.35 2.98
N VAL A 165 12.21 12.82 2.21
CA VAL A 165 12.52 11.70 1.33
C VAL A 165 13.44 12.30 0.28
N SER A 166 14.75 12.24 0.52
CA SER A 166 15.73 12.48 -0.52
C SER A 166 15.56 11.37 -1.54
N VAL A 167 14.61 11.57 -2.43
CA VAL A 167 14.50 10.76 -3.64
C VAL A 167 15.76 11.13 -4.42
N ASP A 168 16.73 10.22 -4.44
CA ASP A 168 17.91 10.39 -5.27
C ASP A 168 17.43 10.53 -6.72
N GLN A 169 17.44 11.77 -7.21
CA GLN A 169 17.02 12.09 -8.57
C GLN A 169 17.89 11.38 -9.64
N ARG A 170 19.01 10.77 -9.23
CA ARG A 170 19.90 10.01 -10.11
C ARG A 170 19.37 8.65 -10.54
N GLY A 171 18.30 8.13 -9.91
CA GLY A 171 17.69 6.86 -10.28
C GLY A 171 16.77 6.89 -11.51
N ILE A 172 16.50 8.07 -12.09
CA ILE A 172 15.54 8.24 -13.19
C ILE A 172 16.20 8.01 -14.57
N HIS A 173 17.51 8.07 -14.67
CA HIS A 173 18.26 7.87 -15.91
C HIS A 173 19.03 6.55 -15.92
N GLN A 174 18.35 5.41 -15.82
CA GLN A 174 18.92 4.18 -16.34
C GLN A 174 18.49 4.05 -17.80
N GLU A 175 19.43 4.37 -18.68
CA GLU A 175 19.34 4.06 -20.11
C GLU A 175 18.99 2.58 -20.30
N GLY A 176 17.94 2.30 -21.07
CA GLY A 176 17.60 0.95 -21.48
C GLY A 176 16.20 0.44 -21.13
N TYR A 177 15.32 1.24 -20.57
CA TYR A 177 13.93 0.84 -20.34
C TYR A 177 13.03 1.22 -21.51
N SER A 178 12.59 0.21 -22.27
CA SER A 178 11.51 0.33 -23.23
C SER A 178 10.14 0.41 -22.50
N PRO A 179 9.16 1.18 -23.00
CA PRO A 179 7.80 1.22 -22.47
C PRO A 179 7.12 -0.16 -22.40
N ASP A 180 7.57 -1.12 -23.21
CA ASP A 180 7.08 -2.49 -23.24
C ASP A 180 7.65 -3.37 -22.12
N ASN A 181 8.68 -2.90 -21.41
CA ASN A 181 9.30 -3.59 -20.28
C ASN A 181 8.98 -2.88 -18.97
N LEU A 182 7.70 -2.86 -18.56
CA LEU A 182 7.17 -2.39 -17.30
C LEU A 182 8.05 -1.31 -16.63
N PRO A 183 7.85 -0.04 -16.96
CA PRO A 183 8.60 1.03 -16.33
C PRO A 183 8.18 1.13 -14.87
N PHE A 184 9.16 1.05 -13.98
CA PHE A 184 8.94 1.44 -12.60
C PHE A 184 8.71 2.95 -12.57
N VAL A 185 7.49 3.36 -12.29
CA VAL A 185 7.20 4.77 -12.07
C VAL A 185 7.85 5.16 -10.75
N VAL A 186 8.98 5.84 -10.82
CA VAL A 186 9.51 6.57 -9.67
C VAL A 186 8.63 7.79 -9.52
N ILE A 187 7.75 7.76 -8.54
CA ILE A 187 6.91 8.90 -8.24
C ILE A 187 7.78 9.91 -7.50
N ASN A 188 8.26 10.93 -8.23
CA ASN A 188 8.92 12.08 -7.63
C ASN A 188 7.88 12.97 -6.98
N TYR A 189 7.76 12.91 -5.66
CA TYR A 189 6.93 13.83 -4.90
C TYR A 189 7.72 15.10 -4.58
N LYS A 190 7.40 16.20 -5.29
CA LYS A 190 7.65 17.53 -4.75
C LYS A 190 6.47 17.88 -3.86
N CYS A 191 6.71 18.03 -2.57
CA CYS A 191 5.76 18.66 -1.66
C CYS A 191 5.52 20.10 -2.12
N TYR A 192 4.33 20.40 -2.59
CA TYR A 192 3.91 21.77 -2.85
C TYR A 192 3.05 22.24 -1.68
N SER A 193 3.46 23.35 -1.07
CA SER A 193 2.62 24.07 -0.13
C SER A 193 1.33 24.52 -0.82
N ARG A 194 0.27 24.69 -0.03
CA ARG A 194 -1.12 24.99 -0.48
C ARG A 194 -1.30 26.17 -1.44
N ASN A 195 -0.27 26.91 -1.78
CA ASN A 195 -0.38 28.14 -2.59
C ASN A 195 0.08 28.02 -4.05
N ASN A 196 0.37 26.82 -4.54
CA ASN A 196 0.74 26.68 -5.95
C ASN A 196 -0.01 25.54 -6.62
N THR A 197 -1.12 25.89 -7.27
CA THR A 197 -1.82 25.08 -8.26
C THR A 197 -0.91 24.83 -9.47
N LYS A 198 -0.06 23.81 -9.45
CA LYS A 198 0.60 23.31 -10.67
C LYS A 198 0.69 21.80 -10.66
N LYS A 199 -0.12 21.26 -11.53
CA LYS A 199 -0.15 19.99 -12.26
C LYS A 199 0.92 18.95 -11.86
N ALA A 200 0.46 17.86 -11.27
CA ALA A 200 1.17 16.61 -11.33
C ALA A 200 1.23 16.11 -12.78
N TRP A 201 2.40 15.85 -13.30
CA TRP A 201 2.57 15.19 -14.58
C TRP A 201 2.67 13.70 -14.35
N LEU A 202 1.68 13.00 -14.87
CA LEU A 202 1.76 11.57 -15.12
C LEU A 202 2.56 11.39 -16.41
N PHE A 203 3.61 10.63 -16.37
CA PHE A 203 4.22 10.07 -17.57
C PHE A 203 3.75 8.62 -17.69
N SER A 204 3.07 8.37 -18.76
CA SER A 204 2.72 7.05 -19.29
C SER A 204 3.96 6.29 -19.75
#